data_ae4b585f70d00cfa3661acad28225d52
#
_entry.id   ae4b585f70d00cfa3661acad28225d52
#
_cell.length_a   1.000
_cell.length_b   1.000
_cell.length_c   1.000
_cell.angle_alpha   90.00
_cell.angle_beta   90.00
_cell.angle_gamma   90.00
#
_symmetry.space_group_name_H-M   'P 1'
#
loop_
_entity.id
_entity.type
_entity.pdbx_description
1 polymer ?
#
loop_
_entity_poly.entity_id
_entity_poly.type
_entity_poly.pdbx_seq_one_letter_code
_entity_poly.pdbx_strand_id
1 'polypeptide(L)'
;MDTSEFVIGQRWVSHSDTALGLGIVTDISGRRVTLGFPAADEERTYAIDNAPLSRIIYQIGEAIETFDGERYIVRAVEDIGGVLMYHADDGGENLIHVSEVKLSSSVDFSAPHQRLFA
;
A
#
# COMPACT_ATOMS: atom_id res chain seq x y z
N MET A 1 -11.25 22.00 -2.64
CA MET A 1 -10.08 21.35 -2.72
C MET A 1 -10.06 20.17 -1.85
N ASP A 2 -9.74 19.22 -2.44
CA ASP A 2 -9.82 17.98 -1.82
C ASP A 2 -8.55 17.65 -1.15
N THR A 3 -8.54 17.57 0.11
CA THR A 3 -7.37 17.17 0.80
C THR A 3 -7.31 15.69 0.96
N SER A 4 -8.29 14.97 0.44
CA SER A 4 -8.33 13.60 0.75
C SER A 4 -7.67 12.78 -0.26
N GLU A 5 -6.36 12.82 -0.23
CA GLU A 5 -5.65 11.78 -0.89
C GLU A 5 -5.86 10.46 -0.19
N PHE A 6 -6.28 10.50 1.06
CA PHE A 6 -6.38 9.29 1.87
C PHE A 6 -7.76 8.67 1.77
N VAL A 7 -7.80 7.37 1.56
CA VAL A 7 -9.03 6.58 1.55
C VAL A 7 -8.77 5.34 2.38
N ILE A 8 -9.74 4.94 3.19
CA ILE A 8 -9.60 3.76 4.02
C ILE A 8 -9.29 2.55 3.11
N GLY A 9 -8.27 1.80 3.48
CA GLY A 9 -7.82 0.64 2.71
C GLY A 9 -6.58 0.88 1.89
N GLN A 10 -6.20 2.13 1.67
CA GLN A 10 -4.99 2.44 0.90
C GLN A 10 -3.74 2.04 1.66
N ARG A 11 -2.67 1.74 0.91
CA ARG A 11 -1.39 1.37 1.51
C ARG A 11 -0.40 2.51 1.35
N TRP A 12 0.24 2.85 2.46
CA TRP A 12 1.19 3.95 2.54
C TRP A 12 2.38 3.50 3.39
N VAL A 13 3.54 4.16 3.23
CA VAL A 13 4.68 3.92 4.11
C VAL A 13 5.09 5.23 4.76
N SER A 14 5.71 5.12 5.94
CA SER A 14 6.20 6.28 6.66
C SER A 14 7.58 6.66 6.13
N HIS A 15 7.77 7.94 5.80
CA HIS A 15 9.09 8.45 5.42
C HIS A 15 10.04 8.46 6.62
N SER A 16 9.51 8.72 7.79
CA SER A 16 10.33 8.94 8.96
C SER A 16 10.66 7.65 9.69
N ASP A 17 9.93 6.58 9.41
CA ASP A 17 10.16 5.33 10.12
C ASP A 17 9.82 4.15 9.21
N THR A 18 10.74 3.83 8.32
CA THR A 18 10.51 2.77 7.34
C THR A 18 10.47 1.38 7.98
N ALA A 19 10.92 1.27 9.23
CA ALA A 19 10.86 0.00 9.93
C ALA A 19 9.42 -0.42 10.25
N LEU A 20 8.47 0.52 10.16
CA LEU A 20 7.07 0.19 10.40
C LEU A 20 6.49 -0.73 9.32
N GLY A 21 7.10 -0.73 8.14
CA GLY A 21 6.59 -1.55 7.05
C GLY A 21 5.45 -0.86 6.32
N LEU A 22 4.66 -1.64 5.61
CA LEU A 22 3.55 -1.11 4.82
C LEU A 22 2.34 -0.88 5.72
N GLY A 23 1.87 0.35 5.73
CA GLY A 23 0.70 0.72 6.51
C GLY A 23 -0.58 0.60 5.71
N ILE A 24 -1.69 0.61 6.40
CA ILE A 24 -3.01 0.63 5.78
C ILE A 24 -3.86 1.68 6.50
N VAL A 25 -4.57 2.49 5.73
CA VAL A 25 -5.44 3.49 6.29
C VAL A 25 -6.63 2.81 6.96
N THR A 26 -6.81 3.05 8.24
CA THR A 26 -7.90 2.43 9.00
C THR A 26 -8.98 3.42 9.40
N ASP A 27 -8.65 4.71 9.44
CA ASP A 27 -9.63 5.70 9.85
C ASP A 27 -9.23 7.08 9.35
N ILE A 28 -10.22 7.87 9.00
CA ILE A 28 -10.03 9.26 8.63
C ILE A 28 -11.06 10.06 9.40
N SER A 29 -10.56 11.02 10.19
CA SER A 29 -11.45 11.78 11.04
C SER A 29 -10.99 13.24 11.05
N GLY A 30 -11.82 14.13 10.50
CA GLY A 30 -11.45 15.52 10.38
C GLY A 30 -10.22 15.68 9.53
N ARG A 31 -9.17 16.25 10.09
CA ARG A 31 -7.93 16.47 9.34
C ARG A 31 -6.85 15.47 9.77
N ARG A 32 -7.25 14.32 10.25
CA ARG A 32 -6.32 13.29 10.72
C ARG A 32 -6.57 11.98 10.01
N VAL A 33 -5.49 11.25 9.79
CA VAL A 33 -5.54 9.92 9.19
C VAL A 33 -4.84 8.96 10.12
N THR A 34 -5.45 7.80 10.35
CA THR A 34 -4.86 6.77 11.17
C THR A 34 -4.47 5.60 10.28
N LEU A 35 -3.25 5.13 10.47
CA LEU A 35 -2.73 3.99 9.74
C LEU A 35 -2.36 2.89 10.73
N GLY A 36 -2.73 1.65 10.37
CA GLY A 36 -2.22 0.49 11.06
C GLY A 36 -0.99 0.00 10.34
N PHE A 37 -0.01 -0.46 11.10
CA PHE A 37 1.21 -1.04 10.56
C PHE A 37 1.31 -2.47 11.07
N PRO A 38 0.67 -3.43 10.39
CA PRO A 38 0.55 -4.79 10.92
C PRO A 38 1.90 -5.48 11.13
N ALA A 39 2.89 -5.19 10.29
CA ALA A 39 4.18 -5.85 10.46
C ALA A 39 4.89 -5.38 11.73
N ALA A 40 4.57 -4.19 12.21
CA ALA A 40 5.17 -3.64 13.43
C ALA A 40 4.22 -3.71 14.61
N ASP A 41 2.97 -4.15 14.39
CA ASP A 41 1.95 -4.21 15.41
C ASP A 41 1.75 -2.85 16.07
N GLU A 42 1.67 -1.81 15.23
CA GLU A 42 1.49 -0.43 15.69
C GLU A 42 0.42 0.27 14.92
N GLU A 43 -0.09 1.34 15.50
CA GLU A 43 -1.05 2.21 14.87
C GLU A 43 -0.59 3.64 15.13
N ARG A 44 -0.65 4.47 14.10
CA ARG A 44 -0.21 5.85 14.19
C ARG A 44 -1.25 6.78 13.56
N THR A 45 -1.43 7.94 14.16
CA THR A 45 -2.34 8.96 13.64
C THR A 45 -1.52 10.18 13.24
N TYR A 46 -1.80 10.68 12.03
CA TYR A 46 -1.06 11.81 11.46
C TYR A 46 -2.01 12.93 11.09
N ALA A 47 -1.51 14.16 11.13
CA ALA A 47 -2.24 15.29 10.56
C ALA A 47 -2.14 15.18 9.04
N ILE A 48 -3.27 15.21 8.35
CA ILE A 48 -3.29 14.99 6.91
C ILE A 48 -2.41 15.99 6.18
N ASP A 49 -2.40 17.23 6.62
CA ASP A 49 -1.66 18.29 5.93
C ASP A 49 -0.16 18.08 5.96
N ASN A 50 0.34 17.37 6.96
CA ASN A 50 1.77 17.22 7.16
C ASN A 50 2.23 15.78 7.29
N ALA A 51 1.42 14.86 6.87
CA ALA A 51 1.73 13.45 7.09
C ALA A 51 2.99 13.05 6.32
N PRO A 52 4.01 12.51 6.99
CA PRO A 52 5.24 12.08 6.33
C PRO A 52 5.06 10.70 5.74
N LEU A 53 4.15 10.58 4.78
CA LEU A 53 3.74 9.30 4.23
C LEU A 53 3.86 9.33 2.71
N SER A 54 4.18 8.18 2.13
CA SER A 54 4.20 7.99 0.68
C SER A 54 3.21 6.92 0.29
N ARG A 55 2.43 7.22 -0.73
CA ARG A 55 1.49 6.27 -1.29
C ARG A 55 2.25 5.19 -2.03
N ILE A 56 1.90 3.93 -1.79
CA ILE A 56 2.54 2.81 -2.47
C ILE A 56 1.63 2.31 -3.57
N ILE A 57 2.15 2.36 -4.80
CA ILE A 57 1.44 1.88 -5.98
C ILE A 57 2.40 1.02 -6.77
N TYR A 58 2.06 -0.24 -6.96
CA TYR A 58 2.89 -1.14 -7.75
C TYR A 58 2.59 -0.94 -9.22
N GLN A 59 3.64 -0.97 -10.02
CA GLN A 59 3.54 -0.71 -11.45
C GLN A 59 3.37 -2.03 -12.21
N ILE A 60 2.88 -1.92 -13.44
CA ILE A 60 2.78 -3.08 -14.31
C ILE A 60 4.17 -3.69 -14.47
N GLY A 61 4.27 -4.99 -14.29
CA GLY A 61 5.54 -5.72 -14.37
C GLY A 61 6.20 -5.94 -13.04
N GLU A 62 5.77 -5.25 -11.99
CA GLU A 62 6.33 -5.46 -10.67
C GLU A 62 5.65 -6.64 -10.00
N ALA A 63 6.36 -7.24 -9.06
CA ALA A 63 5.81 -8.35 -8.29
C ALA A 63 5.10 -7.81 -7.06
N ILE A 64 3.97 -8.41 -6.74
CA ILE A 64 3.28 -8.13 -5.50
C ILE A 64 3.18 -9.42 -4.71
N GLU A 65 3.08 -9.27 -3.41
CA GLU A 65 2.94 -10.42 -2.53
C GLU A 65 1.67 -10.25 -1.74
N THR A 66 0.83 -11.27 -1.72
CA THR A 66 -0.41 -11.24 -0.96
C THR A 66 -0.13 -11.63 0.47
N PHE A 67 -1.13 -11.43 1.34
CA PHE A 67 -0.93 -11.65 2.76
C PHE A 67 -0.66 -13.13 3.09
N ASP A 68 -1.01 -14.04 2.18
CA ASP A 68 -0.75 -15.47 2.37
C ASP A 68 0.58 -15.89 1.76
N GLY A 69 1.40 -14.94 1.33
CA GLY A 69 2.75 -15.23 0.87
C GLY A 69 2.87 -15.58 -0.61
N GLU A 70 1.79 -15.52 -1.35
CA GLU A 70 1.84 -15.80 -2.77
C GLU A 70 2.30 -14.58 -3.56
N ARG A 71 3.04 -14.81 -4.62
CA ARG A 71 3.57 -13.72 -5.45
C ARG A 71 2.98 -13.75 -6.84
N TYR A 72 2.72 -12.55 -7.36
CA TYR A 72 2.10 -12.37 -8.65
C TYR A 72 2.73 -11.18 -9.34
N ILE A 73 2.63 -11.14 -10.66
CA ILE A 73 3.15 -10.01 -11.46
C ILE A 73 1.97 -9.15 -11.88
N VAL A 74 2.07 -7.86 -11.61
CA VAL A 74 1.01 -6.91 -11.93
C VAL A 74 0.91 -6.75 -13.43
N ARG A 75 -0.31 -6.90 -13.96
CA ARG A 75 -0.58 -6.72 -15.38
C ARG A 75 -1.45 -5.51 -15.65
N ALA A 76 -2.25 -5.10 -14.68
CA ALA A 76 -3.06 -3.89 -14.79
C ALA A 76 -3.41 -3.41 -13.39
N VAL A 77 -3.73 -2.14 -13.28
CA VAL A 77 -4.10 -1.54 -12.01
C VAL A 77 -5.37 -0.73 -12.24
N GLU A 78 -6.32 -0.93 -11.36
CA GLU A 78 -7.60 -0.25 -11.47
C GLU A 78 -7.86 0.49 -10.16
N ASP A 79 -8.27 1.75 -10.27
CA ASP A 79 -8.60 2.57 -9.09
C ASP A 79 -10.10 2.49 -8.88
N ILE A 80 -10.49 1.94 -7.74
CA ILE A 80 -11.88 1.78 -7.40
C ILE A 80 -12.16 2.61 -6.15
N GLY A 81 -12.62 3.85 -6.35
CA GLY A 81 -12.94 4.72 -5.23
C GLY A 81 -11.74 5.09 -4.38
N GLY A 82 -10.56 5.12 -4.98
CA GLY A 82 -9.33 5.48 -4.26
C GLY A 82 -8.53 4.29 -3.77
N VAL A 83 -9.09 3.09 -3.82
CA VAL A 83 -8.39 1.86 -3.43
C VAL A 83 -8.06 1.09 -4.69
N LEU A 84 -6.83 0.63 -4.80
CA LEU A 84 -6.36 0.00 -6.02
C LEU A 84 -6.69 -1.48 -6.05
N MET A 85 -7.14 -1.94 -7.21
CA MET A 85 -7.34 -3.35 -7.48
C MET A 85 -6.28 -3.76 -8.50
N TYR A 86 -5.45 -4.71 -8.14
CA TYR A 86 -4.40 -5.20 -9.03
C TYR A 86 -4.88 -6.43 -9.77
N HIS A 87 -4.70 -6.41 -11.09
CA HIS A 87 -4.94 -7.57 -11.93
C HIS A 87 -3.56 -8.17 -12.18
N ALA A 88 -3.35 -9.37 -11.73
CA ALA A 88 -2.02 -9.95 -11.73
C ALA A 88 -2.07 -11.43 -12.09
N ASP A 89 -0.92 -12.01 -12.43
CA ASP A 89 -0.85 -13.44 -12.67
C ASP A 89 0.41 -14.01 -12.05
N ASP A 90 0.47 -15.33 -12.00
CA ASP A 90 1.58 -16.03 -11.37
C ASP A 90 2.67 -16.41 -12.36
N GLY A 91 2.65 -15.79 -13.54
CA GLY A 91 3.61 -16.12 -14.59
C GLY A 91 3.11 -17.21 -15.51
N GLY A 92 1.94 -17.77 -15.23
CA GLY A 92 1.30 -18.78 -16.03
C GLY A 92 -0.08 -18.33 -16.43
N GLU A 93 -1.06 -19.19 -16.26
CA GLU A 93 -2.42 -18.90 -16.68
C GLU A 93 -3.34 -18.45 -15.57
N ASN A 94 -2.85 -18.43 -14.34
CA ASN A 94 -3.69 -18.07 -13.21
C ASN A 94 -3.75 -16.57 -13.05
N LEU A 95 -4.88 -15.99 -13.39
CA LEU A 95 -5.11 -14.56 -13.21
C LEU A 95 -5.85 -14.34 -11.91
N ILE A 96 -5.46 -13.32 -11.19
CA ILE A 96 -6.16 -12.95 -9.97
C ILE A 96 -6.46 -11.47 -9.97
N HIS A 97 -7.43 -11.10 -9.17
CA HIS A 97 -7.74 -9.71 -8.89
C HIS A 97 -7.58 -9.55 -7.39
N VAL A 98 -6.68 -8.67 -6.98
CA VAL A 98 -6.41 -8.52 -5.55
C VAL A 98 -6.38 -7.04 -5.19
N SER A 99 -7.15 -6.69 -4.18
CA SER A 99 -7.14 -5.32 -3.66
C SER A 99 -5.84 -5.07 -2.92
N GLU A 100 -5.37 -3.83 -2.95
CA GLU A 100 -4.18 -3.48 -2.19
C GLU A 100 -4.32 -3.79 -0.71
N VAL A 101 -5.54 -3.84 -0.21
CA VAL A 101 -5.80 -4.19 1.18
C VAL A 101 -5.26 -5.58 1.54
N LYS A 102 -5.24 -6.47 0.54
CA LYS A 102 -4.84 -7.86 0.77
C LYS A 102 -3.37 -8.12 0.56
N LEU A 103 -2.59 -7.09 0.31
CA LEU A 103 -1.15 -7.28 0.12
C LEU A 103 -0.45 -7.47 1.44
N SER A 104 0.69 -8.17 1.39
CA SER A 104 1.52 -8.39 2.56
C SER A 104 1.97 -7.04 3.12
N SER A 105 2.04 -6.95 4.43
CA SER A 105 2.51 -5.74 5.10
C SER A 105 4.02 -5.75 5.33
N SER A 106 4.68 -6.86 5.05
CA SER A 106 6.13 -6.95 5.15
C SER A 106 6.73 -6.54 3.83
N VAL A 107 7.46 -5.45 3.82
CA VAL A 107 8.06 -4.92 2.61
C VAL A 107 9.56 -4.83 2.83
N ASP A 108 10.33 -5.26 1.84
CA ASP A 108 11.78 -5.20 1.90
C ASP A 108 12.23 -3.84 1.35
N PHE A 109 12.49 -2.93 2.25
CA PHE A 109 12.90 -1.59 1.86
C PHE A 109 14.36 -1.50 1.46
N SER A 110 15.11 -2.58 1.58
CA SER A 110 16.49 -2.59 1.14
C SER A 110 16.63 -2.94 -0.33
N ALA A 111 15.55 -3.31 -0.98
CA ALA A 111 15.59 -3.69 -2.38
C ALA A 111 15.95 -2.47 -3.24
N PRO A 112 16.79 -2.67 -4.26
CA PRO A 112 17.31 -1.55 -5.03
C PRO A 112 16.30 -0.86 -5.93
N HIS A 113 15.23 -1.48 -6.27
CA HIS A 113 14.28 -0.88 -7.21
C HIS A 113 13.42 0.20 -6.59
N GLN A 114 13.40 0.34 -5.36
CA GLN A 114 12.97 1.56 -4.66
C GLN A 114 11.72 2.25 -5.19
N ARG A 115 10.64 1.56 -5.27
CA ARG A 115 9.39 2.19 -5.69
C ARG A 115 8.95 3.28 -4.73
N LEU A 116 9.54 3.28 -3.56
CA LEU A 116 9.24 4.30 -2.56
C LEU A 116 9.57 5.69 -3.04
N PHE A 117 10.50 5.78 -3.95
CA PHE A 117 11.01 7.06 -4.39
C PHE A 117 10.57 7.44 -5.79
N ALA A 118 9.58 6.77 -6.28
CA ALA A 118 9.09 7.05 -7.62
C ALA A 118 8.28 8.33 -7.66
#